data_c30b10f143eae018cf758f8afa77f2ba
#
_entry.id   c30b10f143eae018cf758f8afa77f2ba
#
_cell.length_a   1.000
_cell.length_b   1.000
_cell.length_c   1.000
_cell.angle_alpha   90.00
_cell.angle_beta   90.00
_cell.angle_gamma   90.00
#
_symmetry.space_group_name_H-M   'P 1'
#
loop_
_entity.id
_entity.type
_entity.pdbx_description
1 polymer ?
#
loop_
_entity_poly.entity_id
_entity_poly.type
_entity_poly.pdbx_seq_one_letter_code
_entity_poly.pdbx_strand_id
1 'polypeptide(L)'
;MVEFFKTIDGRITEINEFSEGCWVNMVHPSSDELAQIAKAAEVEEEFVRAALDPEESSRVDTEDEQLLMIVDIPMVEKSSVEDGGQLFSTIPMGIVVAKSAVITVCLEDSIILRSIAEGAVKGVHTALRTRFVFQILLRI
;
A
#
# COMPACT_ATOMS: atom_id res chain seq x y z
N MET A 1 -11.34 3.88 -1.50
CA MET A 1 -11.52 2.41 -1.33
C MET A 1 -10.50 1.89 -0.34
N VAL A 2 -10.94 1.14 0.64
CA VAL A 2 -10.08 0.52 1.67
C VAL A 2 -10.39 -0.96 1.73
N GLU A 3 -9.36 -1.77 1.59
CA GLU A 3 -9.44 -3.23 1.66
C GLU A 3 -8.52 -3.75 2.77
N PHE A 4 -8.91 -4.82 3.41
CA PHE A 4 -8.14 -5.45 4.48
C PHE A 4 -7.81 -6.88 4.11
N PHE A 5 -6.55 -7.26 4.30
CA PHE A 5 -6.06 -8.60 4.01
C PHE A 5 -5.28 -9.15 5.21
N LYS A 6 -5.39 -10.44 5.42
CA LYS A 6 -4.63 -11.14 6.46
C LYS A 6 -4.21 -12.51 5.96
N THR A 7 -3.01 -12.92 6.32
CA THR A 7 -2.60 -14.30 6.07
C THR A 7 -3.25 -15.22 7.08
N ILE A 8 -4.09 -16.13 6.60
CA ILE A 8 -4.80 -17.14 7.39
C ILE A 8 -4.48 -18.50 6.77
N ASP A 9 -3.95 -19.42 7.58
CA ASP A 9 -3.54 -20.76 7.15
C ASP A 9 -2.61 -20.74 5.91
N GLY A 10 -1.66 -19.80 5.91
CA GLY A 10 -0.66 -19.62 4.86
C GLY A 10 -1.18 -19.00 3.57
N ARG A 11 -2.41 -18.51 3.54
CA ARG A 11 -3.03 -17.84 2.39
C ARG A 11 -3.44 -16.43 2.71
N ILE A 12 -3.17 -15.50 1.79
CA ILE A 12 -3.71 -14.16 1.90
C ILE A 12 -5.22 -14.19 1.70
N THR A 13 -5.94 -13.59 2.63
CA THR A 13 -7.40 -13.64 2.70
C THR A 13 -7.93 -12.24 2.95
N GLU A 14 -8.90 -11.81 2.18
CA GLU A 14 -9.63 -10.56 2.44
C GLU A 14 -10.48 -10.71 3.69
N ILE A 15 -10.42 -9.71 4.56
CA ILE A 15 -11.21 -9.63 5.79
C ILE A 15 -12.03 -8.35 5.81
N ASN A 16 -13.08 -8.29 6.64
CA ASN A 16 -14.06 -7.20 6.59
C ASN A 16 -13.66 -5.96 7.40
N GLU A 17 -12.69 -6.09 8.30
CA GLU A 17 -12.32 -5.01 9.21
C GLU A 17 -10.85 -5.07 9.60
N PHE A 18 -10.35 -3.96 10.16
CA PHE A 18 -9.00 -3.89 10.70
C PHE A 18 -8.77 -4.93 11.79
N SER A 19 -7.63 -5.59 11.74
CA SER A 19 -7.22 -6.61 12.69
C SER A 19 -5.70 -6.58 12.84
N GLU A 20 -5.20 -6.90 14.02
CA GLU A 20 -3.76 -6.99 14.26
C GLU A 20 -3.09 -7.97 13.28
N GLY A 21 -1.97 -7.56 12.69
CA GLY A 21 -1.24 -8.32 11.69
C GLY A 21 -1.84 -8.28 10.30
N CYS A 22 -2.84 -7.43 10.04
CA CYS A 22 -3.40 -7.27 8.70
C CYS A 22 -2.54 -6.36 7.81
N TRP A 23 -2.80 -6.44 6.52
CA TRP A 23 -2.43 -5.47 5.52
C TRP A 23 -3.65 -4.65 5.13
N VAL A 24 -3.53 -3.33 5.18
CA VAL A 24 -4.56 -2.39 4.73
C VAL A 24 -4.12 -1.82 3.39
N ASN A 25 -4.93 -2.01 2.35
CA ASN A 25 -4.69 -1.43 1.03
C ASN A 25 -5.67 -0.29 0.78
N MET A 26 -5.15 0.92 0.63
CA MET A 26 -5.93 2.13 0.41
C MET A 26 -5.68 2.67 -1.00
N VAL A 27 -6.72 2.74 -1.81
CA VAL A 27 -6.67 3.30 -3.17
C VAL A 27 -7.58 4.51 -3.22
N HIS A 28 -7.01 5.67 -3.53
CA HIS A 28 -7.71 6.95 -3.58
C HIS A 28 -8.66 7.15 -2.38
N PRO A 29 -8.15 7.03 -1.15
CA PRO A 29 -8.99 7.09 0.05
C PRO A 29 -9.56 8.48 0.28
N SER A 30 -10.74 8.54 0.89
CA SER A 30 -11.31 9.78 1.40
C SER A 30 -10.60 10.24 2.68
N SER A 31 -10.78 11.50 3.05
CA SER A 31 -10.23 12.02 4.31
C SER A 31 -10.76 11.27 5.54
N ASP A 32 -12.02 10.83 5.52
CA ASP A 32 -12.61 10.05 6.61
C ASP A 32 -12.00 8.65 6.70
N GLU A 33 -11.77 7.99 5.55
CA GLU A 33 -11.08 6.70 5.49
C GLU A 33 -9.64 6.80 6.04
N LEU A 34 -8.90 7.85 5.66
CA LEU A 34 -7.55 8.11 6.17
C LEU A 34 -7.55 8.26 7.69
N ALA A 35 -8.42 9.11 8.24
CA ALA A 35 -8.53 9.34 9.67
C ALA A 35 -8.91 8.07 10.45
N GLN A 36 -9.83 7.27 9.93
CA GLN A 36 -10.25 6.01 10.54
C GLN A 36 -9.11 5.00 10.60
N ILE A 37 -8.38 4.82 9.50
CA ILE A 37 -7.25 3.88 9.44
C ILE A 37 -6.08 4.36 10.28
N ALA A 38 -5.73 5.65 10.24
CA ALA A 38 -4.68 6.22 11.09
C ALA A 38 -4.97 5.97 12.58
N LYS A 39 -6.21 6.19 12.99
CA LYS A 39 -6.65 5.91 14.37
C LYS A 39 -6.61 4.42 14.72
N ALA A 40 -7.09 3.55 13.83
CA ALA A 40 -7.12 2.11 14.08
C ALA A 40 -5.71 1.50 14.16
N ALA A 41 -4.79 1.97 13.34
CA ALA A 41 -3.41 1.50 13.31
C ALA A 41 -2.47 2.25 14.28
N GLU A 42 -2.97 3.28 14.96
CA GLU A 42 -2.20 4.15 15.87
C GLU A 42 -0.99 4.78 15.16
N VAL A 43 -1.21 5.33 13.96
CA VAL A 43 -0.18 6.04 13.18
C VAL A 43 -0.59 7.48 12.93
N GLU A 44 0.40 8.34 12.66
CA GLU A 44 0.14 9.71 12.26
C GLU A 44 -0.63 9.76 10.93
N GLU A 45 -1.72 10.54 10.89
CA GLU A 45 -2.53 10.69 9.68
C GLU A 45 -1.70 11.26 8.51
N GLU A 46 -0.71 12.09 8.81
CA GLU A 46 0.21 12.65 7.82
C GLU A 46 0.98 11.55 7.09
N PHE A 47 1.36 10.46 7.77
CA PHE A 47 2.04 9.32 7.16
C PHE A 47 1.17 8.60 6.12
N VAL A 48 -0.10 8.35 6.44
CA VAL A 48 -1.01 7.71 5.49
C VAL A 48 -1.46 8.65 4.36
N ARG A 49 -1.38 9.95 4.57
CA ARG A 49 -1.73 10.98 3.58
C ARG A 49 -0.61 11.28 2.59
N ALA A 50 0.65 11.11 2.99
CA ALA A 50 1.81 11.62 2.26
C ALA A 50 1.85 11.19 0.78
N ALA A 51 1.57 9.93 0.46
CA ALA A 51 1.59 9.43 -0.91
C ALA A 51 0.41 9.87 -1.79
N LEU A 52 -0.52 10.66 -1.26
CA LEU A 52 -1.64 11.22 -2.04
C LEU A 52 -1.27 12.53 -2.75
N ASP A 53 -0.07 13.07 -2.51
CA ASP A 53 0.52 14.10 -3.34
C ASP A 53 1.24 13.43 -4.52
N PRO A 54 0.79 13.63 -5.78
CA PRO A 54 1.41 13.00 -6.94
C PRO A 54 2.85 13.48 -7.19
N GLU A 55 3.27 14.58 -6.60
CA GLU A 55 4.63 15.13 -6.70
C GLU A 55 5.50 14.77 -5.48
N GLU A 56 5.02 13.89 -4.60
CA GLU A 56 5.77 13.50 -3.41
C GLU A 56 7.05 12.74 -3.77
N SER A 57 8.15 13.09 -3.13
CA SER A 57 9.46 12.49 -3.39
C SER A 57 9.64 11.18 -2.63
N SER A 58 10.29 10.21 -3.26
CA SER A 58 10.70 8.96 -2.61
C SER A 58 11.59 9.24 -1.40
N ARG A 59 11.20 8.73 -0.25
CA ARG A 59 11.92 8.90 1.03
C ARG A 59 11.52 7.85 2.06
N VAL A 60 12.25 7.84 3.16
CA VAL A 60 11.93 7.05 4.35
C VAL A 60 11.92 7.96 5.56
N ASP A 61 10.82 7.98 6.29
CA ASP A 61 10.66 8.72 7.54
C ASP A 61 10.33 7.76 8.68
N THR A 62 10.85 8.04 9.87
CA THR A 62 10.58 7.26 11.08
C THR A 62 10.16 8.17 12.21
N GLU A 63 9.11 7.81 12.93
CA GLU A 63 8.63 8.52 14.11
C GLU A 63 7.90 7.54 15.03
N ASP A 64 8.26 7.52 16.32
CA ASP A 64 7.57 6.76 17.38
C ASP A 64 7.16 5.31 17.02
N GLU A 65 8.10 4.47 16.62
CA GLU A 65 7.88 3.07 16.23
C GLU A 65 7.06 2.87 14.93
N GLN A 66 6.79 3.93 14.21
CA GLN A 66 6.18 3.88 12.88
C GLN A 66 7.20 4.27 11.81
N LEU A 67 7.04 3.73 10.61
CA LEU A 67 7.91 4.00 9.49
C LEU A 67 7.05 4.25 8.25
N LEU A 68 7.38 5.32 7.53
CA LEU A 68 6.84 5.63 6.21
C LEU A 68 7.93 5.42 5.16
N MET A 69 7.63 4.67 4.12
CA MET A 69 8.39 4.65 2.87
C MET A 69 7.51 5.20 1.76
N ILE A 70 8.03 6.15 0.99
CA ILE A 70 7.43 6.56 -0.27
C ILE A 70 8.33 6.08 -1.38
N VAL A 71 7.76 5.32 -2.30
CA VAL A 71 8.44 4.75 -3.46
C VAL A 71 7.63 5.03 -4.72
N ASP A 72 8.31 5.24 -5.84
CA ASP A 72 7.65 5.40 -7.13
C ASP A 72 7.33 4.03 -7.72
N ILE A 73 6.09 3.85 -8.14
CA ILE A 73 5.65 2.63 -8.82
C ILE A 73 5.26 2.93 -10.27
N PRO A 74 5.52 2.00 -11.20
CA PRO A 74 5.16 2.18 -12.59
C PRO A 74 3.64 2.11 -12.78
N MET A 75 3.12 3.02 -13.58
CA MET A 75 1.74 3.05 -14.03
C MET A 75 1.69 3.07 -15.56
N VAL A 76 0.71 2.39 -16.11
CA VAL A 76 0.41 2.45 -17.55
C VAL A 76 -0.59 3.57 -17.77
N GLU A 77 -0.19 4.59 -18.50
CA GLU A 77 -1.12 5.66 -18.86
C GLU A 77 -2.17 5.14 -19.85
N LYS A 78 -3.44 5.39 -19.55
CA LYS A 78 -4.58 5.08 -20.43
C LYS A 78 -4.72 6.10 -21.56
N SER A 79 -3.63 6.63 -22.10
CA SER A 79 -3.71 7.53 -23.24
C SER A 79 -3.82 6.72 -24.51
N SER A 80 -4.82 7.04 -25.32
CA SER A 80 -4.95 6.59 -26.71
C SER A 80 -3.86 7.26 -27.56
N VAL A 81 -2.68 6.64 -27.59
CA VAL A 81 -1.70 7.02 -28.59
C VAL A 81 -2.13 6.35 -29.88
N GLU A 82 -2.43 7.13 -30.91
CA GLU A 82 -2.88 6.65 -32.24
C GLU A 82 -1.88 5.67 -32.89
N ASP A 83 -0.64 5.59 -32.38
CA ASP A 83 0.43 4.71 -32.87
C ASP A 83 0.69 3.44 -32.03
N GLY A 84 -0.21 3.07 -31.12
CA GLY A 84 -0.10 1.81 -30.36
C GLY A 84 1.04 1.74 -29.35
N GLY A 85 1.68 2.86 -28.99
CA GLY A 85 2.67 2.95 -27.93
C GLY A 85 2.01 2.98 -26.56
N GLN A 86 2.55 2.24 -25.58
CA GLN A 86 2.18 2.39 -24.17
C GLN A 86 3.10 3.45 -23.54
N LEU A 87 2.49 4.48 -22.96
CA LEU A 87 3.21 5.43 -22.11
C LEU A 87 3.24 4.90 -20.68
N PHE A 88 4.40 4.99 -20.06
CA PHE A 88 4.60 4.66 -18.65
C PHE A 88 4.88 5.95 -17.90
N SER A 89 4.22 6.11 -16.78
CA SER A 89 4.50 7.13 -15.77
C SER A 89 4.81 6.47 -14.44
N THR A 90 5.19 7.23 -13.46
CA THR A 90 5.32 6.76 -12.08
C THR A 90 4.39 7.55 -11.18
N ILE A 91 3.87 6.88 -10.16
CA ILE A 91 3.12 7.53 -9.07
C ILE A 91 3.72 7.11 -7.73
N PRO A 92 3.65 7.97 -6.70
CA PRO A 92 4.08 7.60 -5.39
C PRO A 92 3.15 6.55 -4.77
N MET A 93 3.74 5.58 -4.08
CA MET A 93 3.08 4.64 -3.20
C MET A 93 3.64 4.82 -1.79
N GLY A 94 2.79 5.07 -0.82
CA GLY A 94 3.14 5.06 0.59
C GLY A 94 3.06 3.65 1.15
N ILE A 95 4.09 3.26 1.89
CA ILE A 95 4.09 2.03 2.69
C ILE A 95 4.33 2.46 4.13
N VAL A 96 3.30 2.35 4.97
CA VAL A 96 3.39 2.65 6.39
C VAL A 96 3.50 1.35 7.18
N VAL A 97 4.59 1.20 7.91
CA VAL A 97 4.77 0.08 8.84
C VAL A 97 4.35 0.56 10.21
N ALA A 98 3.18 0.15 10.63
CA ALA A 98 2.63 0.41 11.95
C ALA A 98 2.98 -0.71 12.93
N LYS A 99 2.72 -0.49 14.20
CA LYS A 99 2.94 -1.50 15.25
C LYS A 99 2.08 -2.77 15.03
N SER A 100 0.87 -2.59 14.54
CA SER A 100 -0.13 -3.66 14.38
C SER A 100 -0.44 -4.06 12.93
N ALA A 101 0.04 -3.30 11.92
CA ALA A 101 -0.30 -3.53 10.52
C ALA A 101 0.74 -2.97 9.55
N VAL A 102 0.63 -3.37 8.30
CA VAL A 102 1.25 -2.67 7.15
C VAL A 102 0.12 -2.00 6.37
N ILE A 103 0.30 -0.73 6.01
CA ILE A 103 -0.67 0.04 5.24
C ILE A 103 -0.01 0.46 3.94
N THR A 104 -0.66 0.23 2.81
CA THR A 104 -0.25 0.76 1.50
C THR A 104 -1.26 1.79 1.04
N VAL A 105 -0.78 2.91 0.52
CA VAL A 105 -1.61 4.02 0.05
C VAL A 105 -1.16 4.44 -1.34
N CYS A 106 -2.08 4.45 -2.29
CA CYS A 106 -1.85 4.88 -3.67
C CYS A 106 -2.99 5.77 -4.14
N LEU A 107 -2.70 6.64 -5.13
CA LEU A 107 -3.72 7.40 -5.86
C LEU A 107 -4.53 6.52 -6.81
N GLU A 108 -3.89 5.49 -7.38
CA GLU A 108 -4.51 4.54 -8.31
C GLU A 108 -4.22 3.10 -7.88
N ASP A 109 -5.03 2.17 -8.36
CA ASP A 109 -4.87 0.75 -8.06
C ASP A 109 -3.57 0.22 -8.69
N SER A 110 -2.75 -0.42 -7.87
CA SER A 110 -1.46 -0.96 -8.28
C SER A 110 -1.58 -2.42 -8.69
N ILE A 111 -1.13 -2.73 -9.90
CA ILE A 111 -1.06 -4.10 -10.40
C ILE A 111 -0.19 -5.00 -9.51
N ILE A 112 0.82 -4.41 -8.89
CA ILE A 112 1.73 -5.10 -7.95
C ILE A 112 0.97 -5.51 -6.69
N LEU A 113 0.27 -4.57 -6.06
CA LEU A 113 -0.51 -4.83 -4.85
C LEU A 113 -1.68 -5.76 -5.15
N ARG A 114 -2.33 -5.59 -6.29
CA ARG A 114 -3.43 -6.47 -6.73
C ARG A 114 -2.96 -7.92 -6.89
N SER A 115 -1.80 -8.15 -7.48
CA SER A 115 -1.23 -9.51 -7.62
C SER A 115 -0.95 -10.18 -6.27
N ILE A 116 -0.55 -9.40 -5.27
CA ILE A 116 -0.37 -9.90 -3.90
C ILE A 116 -1.73 -10.25 -3.27
N ALA A 117 -2.70 -9.34 -3.38
CA ALA A 117 -4.06 -9.53 -2.84
C ALA A 117 -4.76 -10.77 -3.41
N GLU A 118 -4.56 -11.04 -4.69
CA GLU A 118 -5.10 -12.21 -5.40
C GLU A 118 -4.36 -13.53 -5.11
N GLY A 119 -3.31 -13.48 -4.29
CA GLY A 119 -2.54 -14.67 -3.92
C GLY A 119 -1.58 -15.19 -4.98
N ALA A 120 -1.26 -14.40 -6.01
CA ALA A 120 -0.29 -14.76 -7.03
C ALA A 120 1.14 -14.86 -6.47
N VAL A 121 1.39 -14.24 -5.33
CA VAL A 121 2.69 -14.24 -4.64
C VAL A 121 2.68 -15.27 -3.52
N LYS A 122 3.58 -16.25 -3.61
CA LYS A 122 3.69 -17.30 -2.60
C LYS A 122 4.44 -16.82 -1.35
N GLY A 123 4.05 -17.38 -0.20
CA GLY A 123 4.74 -17.15 1.07
C GLY A 123 4.53 -15.75 1.64
N VAL A 124 3.47 -15.05 1.25
CA VAL A 124 3.09 -13.78 1.85
C VAL A 124 2.58 -14.03 3.27
N HIS A 125 3.12 -13.27 4.22
CA HIS A 125 2.70 -13.32 5.61
C HIS A 125 2.55 -11.89 6.15
N THR A 126 1.33 -11.39 6.21
CA THR A 126 1.03 -10.00 6.55
C THR A 126 1.47 -9.59 7.96
N ALA A 127 1.46 -10.51 8.92
CA ALA A 127 1.92 -10.25 10.28
C ALA A 127 3.46 -10.15 10.41
N LEU A 128 4.22 -10.71 9.47
CA LEU A 128 5.67 -10.54 9.38
C LEU A 128 5.99 -9.27 8.58
N ARG A 129 5.73 -8.14 9.18
CA ARG A 129 5.68 -6.80 8.55
C ARG A 129 6.91 -6.48 7.71
N THR A 130 8.10 -6.60 8.26
CA THR A 130 9.35 -6.32 7.54
C THR A 130 9.51 -7.22 6.32
N ARG A 131 9.27 -8.51 6.47
CA ARG A 131 9.31 -9.45 5.35
C ARG A 131 8.28 -9.13 4.29
N PHE A 132 7.07 -8.77 4.71
CA PHE A 132 5.99 -8.40 3.79
C PHE A 132 6.32 -7.14 2.99
N VAL A 133 6.87 -6.11 3.64
CA VAL A 133 7.36 -4.90 2.96
C VAL A 133 8.43 -5.24 1.93
N PHE A 134 9.41 -6.09 2.27
CA PHE A 134 10.40 -6.54 1.29
C PHE A 134 9.78 -7.28 0.12
N GLN A 135 8.73 -8.08 0.34
CA GLN A 135 8.03 -8.76 -0.75
C GLN A 135 7.31 -7.77 -1.68
N ILE A 136 6.80 -6.65 -1.16
CA ILE A 136 6.26 -5.56 -1.98
C ILE A 136 7.39 -4.90 -2.79
N LEU A 137 8.46 -4.46 -2.12
CA LEU A 137 9.58 -3.74 -2.76
C LEU A 137 10.28 -4.55 -3.85
N LEU A 138 10.40 -5.87 -3.68
CA LEU A 138 11.00 -6.75 -4.68
C LEU A 138 10.17 -6.90 -5.97
N ARG A 139 8.97 -6.34 -6.03
CA ARG A 139 8.07 -6.40 -7.19
C ARG A 139 7.89 -5.07 -7.90
N ILE A 140 8.39 -4.01 -7.31
CA ILE A 140 8.47 -2.70 -7.94
C ILE A 140 9.64 -2.68 -8.93
#